data_a32719a87337f5b7c2089d61bd4178bb
#
_entry.id   a32719a87337f5b7c2089d61bd4178bb
#
_cell.length_a   1.000
_cell.length_b   1.000
_cell.length_c   1.000
_cell.angle_alpha   90.00
_cell.angle_beta   90.00
_cell.angle_gamma   90.00
#
_symmetry.space_group_name_H-M   'P 1'
#
loop_
_entity.id
_entity.type
_entity.pdbx_description
1 polymer ?
#
loop_
_entity_poly.entity_id
_entity_poly.type
_entity_poly.pdbx_seq_one_letter_code
_entity_poly.pdbx_strand_id
1 'polypeptide(L)'
;MKTKTDSEARDISYVIVGVVLLFLSLLPSGPFGFLPPNISLFFATSLFILWLSRYSPSLRDVIVRYRQAIEISLLVLLLFFWFLIKVFAIHPSTTDENIYFYMAKRFSEGLIPYRDFFFAHPPMHILIPAILFKITGFNIVVAKLIPITASMISGIFLYKMLKLVYGEIAGFAGLIFYLFSYQVLMASSDMTGINLTVMFVSVSVYYFISNRLIISGIFSALAISSGIYSAALIILFAVWLLIKRDLRGILKYLVAFLIPFVLIFGTFYLLGRDNFILGVFKYHTLKPEKIPDRVDIFSTMNPFIIIYGFLKNSIVFISGREFLKSIYFHSPLYILFTLIFVYFIIGSIRDIVNRKNIKSLPFYSTHRILGFAILGFILFVLEYSSLREIYDFYLVFLYFFMVIGAAYSLKYIYELPYKKGFWQSVFITSLIVVCLWIYKPLSQSMDRPLFGGDIRKDGERISYTYKEPHFITVLSDLAKMLYFKDYRIAGEMEPFYRHYIWNKNLSFEKVFEIADYVRNNSKENETIAGASTIAPLVALLSNRRIASEEIDTNAKRFKSGLLSDEFYFRRVCADNLRFFVISARSYFSERYVGHSDFVRNSFIQEKGFSDVSAQHLTPLEVYLFRPLYPDCGFSK
;
A
#
# COMPACT_ATOMS: atom_id res chain seq x y z
N MET A 1 1.94 -39.55 -21.60
CA MET A 1 3.04 -38.98 -20.85
C MET A 1 3.79 -37.87 -21.62
N LYS A 2 4.25 -38.09 -22.86
CA LYS A 2 4.94 -37.07 -23.70
C LYS A 2 4.22 -35.74 -23.84
N THR A 3 2.88 -35.72 -24.00
CA THR A 3 2.11 -34.49 -24.22
C THR A 3 2.00 -33.59 -22.98
N LYS A 4 2.06 -34.16 -21.78
CA LYS A 4 1.95 -33.39 -20.51
C LYS A 4 3.29 -32.69 -20.17
N THR A 5 4.41 -33.42 -20.36
CA THR A 5 5.76 -32.84 -20.22
C THR A 5 6.03 -31.72 -21.21
N ASP A 6 5.45 -31.82 -22.41
CA ASP A 6 5.58 -30.82 -23.47
C ASP A 6 4.85 -29.52 -23.15
N SER A 7 3.69 -29.59 -22.48
CA SER A 7 2.98 -28.40 -22.04
C SER A 7 3.70 -27.71 -20.88
N GLU A 8 4.21 -28.48 -19.94
CA GLU A 8 4.89 -27.98 -18.75
C GLU A 8 6.22 -27.27 -19.05
N ALA A 9 7.03 -27.82 -19.96
CA ALA A 9 8.28 -27.17 -20.39
C ALA A 9 8.00 -25.85 -21.14
N ARG A 10 6.93 -25.80 -21.89
CA ARG A 10 6.50 -24.61 -22.62
C ARG A 10 6.03 -23.52 -21.67
N ASP A 11 5.27 -23.88 -20.64
CA ASP A 11 4.75 -22.94 -19.67
C ASP A 11 5.87 -22.25 -18.89
N ILE A 12 6.89 -22.97 -18.47
CA ILE A 12 8.08 -22.41 -17.81
C ILE A 12 8.89 -21.52 -18.78
N SER A 13 9.04 -21.90 -20.04
CA SER A 13 9.74 -21.06 -20.99
C SER A 13 9.07 -19.69 -21.16
N TYR A 14 7.74 -19.62 -21.15
CA TYR A 14 7.02 -18.35 -21.19
C TYR A 14 7.18 -17.53 -19.91
N VAL A 15 7.23 -18.18 -18.76
CA VAL A 15 7.50 -17.50 -17.48
C VAL A 15 8.91 -16.91 -17.47
N ILE A 16 9.92 -17.69 -17.88
CA ILE A 16 11.32 -17.22 -18.00
C ILE A 16 11.37 -15.99 -18.89
N VAL A 17 10.76 -16.09 -20.07
CA VAL A 17 10.68 -14.96 -21.00
C VAL A 17 10.01 -13.77 -20.36
N GLY A 18 8.84 -13.93 -19.74
CA GLY A 18 8.13 -12.84 -19.07
C GLY A 18 8.95 -12.15 -17.99
N VAL A 19 9.65 -12.91 -17.15
CA VAL A 19 10.51 -12.36 -16.08
C VAL A 19 11.75 -11.68 -16.63
N VAL A 20 12.42 -12.28 -17.64
CA VAL A 20 13.57 -11.66 -18.32
C VAL A 20 13.15 -10.37 -19.01
N LEU A 21 11.99 -10.35 -19.63
CA LEU A 21 11.42 -9.21 -20.30
C LEU A 21 11.11 -8.07 -19.32
N LEU A 22 10.49 -8.39 -18.17
CA LEU A 22 10.23 -7.42 -17.12
C LEU A 22 11.55 -6.85 -16.60
N PHE A 23 12.54 -7.72 -16.34
CA PHE A 23 13.85 -7.30 -15.86
C PHE A 23 14.55 -6.38 -16.87
N LEU A 24 14.57 -6.73 -18.13
CA LEU A 24 15.18 -5.90 -19.19
C LEU A 24 14.41 -4.58 -19.39
N SER A 25 13.09 -4.58 -19.24
CA SER A 25 12.28 -3.35 -19.36
C SER A 25 12.49 -2.37 -18.22
N LEU A 26 12.99 -2.86 -17.09
CA LEU A 26 13.21 -2.09 -15.88
C LEU A 26 14.70 -1.75 -15.65
N LEU A 27 15.61 -2.33 -16.45
CA LEU A 27 17.00 -1.92 -16.46
C LEU A 27 17.10 -0.48 -16.96
N PRO A 28 17.93 0.35 -16.30
CA PRO A 28 18.22 1.67 -16.82
C PRO A 28 18.70 1.55 -18.26
N SER A 29 18.20 2.43 -19.08
CA SER A 29 18.75 2.58 -20.41
C SER A 29 20.23 2.92 -20.26
N GLY A 30 21.11 1.96 -20.52
CA GLY A 30 22.53 2.18 -20.63
C GLY A 30 22.85 3.34 -21.58
N PRO A 31 24.06 3.51 -22.07
CA PRO A 31 24.48 4.66 -22.91
C PRO A 31 23.59 4.92 -24.13
N PHE A 32 22.60 4.10 -24.38
CA PHE A 32 21.60 4.22 -25.45
C PHE A 32 20.28 4.89 -25.05
N GLY A 33 20.25 5.57 -23.93
CA GLY A 33 19.19 6.47 -23.42
C GLY A 33 17.90 6.56 -24.21
N PHE A 34 17.11 5.52 -24.38
CA PHE A 34 15.67 5.57 -24.64
C PHE A 34 15.04 4.18 -24.87
N LEU A 35 13.79 4.02 -24.48
CA LEU A 35 12.95 2.83 -24.60
C LEU A 35 13.04 2.03 -25.93
N PRO A 36 13.16 2.61 -27.12
CA PRO A 36 13.13 1.85 -28.36
C PRO A 36 14.19 0.76 -28.52
N PRO A 37 15.49 1.00 -28.23
CA PRO A 37 16.52 -0.03 -28.35
C PRO A 37 16.38 -1.16 -27.34
N ASN A 38 15.96 -0.84 -26.11
CA ASN A 38 15.76 -1.83 -25.06
C ASN A 38 14.53 -2.70 -25.33
N ILE A 39 13.46 -2.11 -25.87
CA ILE A 39 12.29 -2.85 -26.35
C ILE A 39 12.68 -3.78 -27.50
N SER A 40 13.48 -3.33 -28.45
CA SER A 40 13.91 -4.13 -29.59
C SER A 40 14.82 -5.29 -29.16
N LEU A 41 15.77 -5.03 -28.25
CA LEU A 41 16.66 -6.06 -27.69
C LEU A 41 15.85 -7.07 -26.86
N PHE A 42 14.90 -6.60 -26.12
CA PHE A 42 13.93 -7.36 -25.37
C PHE A 42 13.13 -8.32 -26.27
N PHE A 43 12.54 -7.81 -27.35
CA PHE A 43 11.82 -8.63 -28.31
C PHE A 43 12.75 -9.68 -28.96
N ALA A 44 13.92 -9.27 -29.40
CA ALA A 44 14.89 -10.15 -30.04
C ALA A 44 15.35 -11.27 -29.09
N THR A 45 15.68 -10.93 -27.84
CA THR A 45 16.11 -11.90 -26.83
C THR A 45 14.97 -12.85 -26.46
N SER A 46 13.76 -12.36 -26.37
CA SER A 46 12.58 -13.17 -26.06
C SER A 46 12.23 -14.13 -27.19
N LEU A 47 12.22 -13.64 -28.41
CA LEU A 47 12.00 -14.47 -29.59
C LEU A 47 13.12 -15.51 -29.73
N PHE A 48 14.36 -15.14 -29.40
CA PHE A 48 15.50 -16.04 -29.43
C PHE A 48 15.39 -17.14 -28.36
N ILE A 49 15.02 -16.81 -27.12
CA ILE A 49 14.79 -17.78 -26.04
C ILE A 49 13.60 -18.69 -26.38
N LEU A 50 12.50 -18.15 -26.92
CA LEU A 50 11.36 -18.92 -27.39
C LEU A 50 11.74 -19.86 -28.55
N TRP A 51 12.54 -19.39 -29.49
CA TRP A 51 13.05 -20.17 -30.60
C TRP A 51 13.97 -21.29 -30.10
N LEU A 52 14.94 -21.00 -29.24
CA LEU A 52 15.84 -21.98 -28.61
C LEU A 52 15.05 -23.04 -27.84
N SER A 53 14.07 -22.66 -27.04
CA SER A 53 13.25 -23.61 -26.26
C SER A 53 12.40 -24.51 -27.14
N ARG A 54 12.04 -24.05 -28.35
CA ARG A 54 11.23 -24.82 -29.33
C ARG A 54 12.05 -25.82 -30.12
N TYR A 55 13.31 -25.49 -30.43
CA TYR A 55 14.14 -26.26 -31.36
C TYR A 55 15.30 -27.02 -30.69
N SER A 56 15.57 -26.79 -29.40
CA SER A 56 16.60 -27.52 -28.67
C SER A 56 15.99 -28.53 -27.68
N PRO A 57 15.96 -29.83 -28.05
CA PRO A 57 15.48 -30.89 -27.15
C PRO A 57 16.25 -30.93 -25.81
N SER A 58 17.56 -30.68 -25.86
CA SER A 58 18.44 -30.67 -24.69
C SER A 58 18.08 -29.56 -23.68
N LEU A 59 17.77 -28.35 -24.14
CA LEU A 59 17.34 -27.25 -23.28
C LEU A 59 16.00 -27.57 -22.63
N ARG A 60 15.11 -28.20 -23.37
CA ARG A 60 13.81 -28.61 -22.85
C ARG A 60 13.93 -29.67 -21.76
N ASP A 61 14.78 -30.66 -21.92
CA ASP A 61 15.02 -31.69 -20.91
C ASP A 61 15.65 -31.10 -19.65
N VAL A 62 16.53 -30.11 -19.76
CA VAL A 62 17.08 -29.35 -18.65
C VAL A 62 15.98 -28.57 -17.93
N ILE A 63 15.12 -27.85 -18.67
CA ILE A 63 14.02 -27.09 -18.07
C ILE A 63 13.06 -28.02 -17.30
N VAL A 64 12.72 -29.18 -17.86
CA VAL A 64 11.83 -30.14 -17.19
C VAL A 64 12.49 -30.71 -15.94
N ARG A 65 13.78 -31.09 -16.03
CA ARG A 65 14.54 -31.66 -14.92
C ARG A 65 14.68 -30.69 -13.74
N TYR A 66 14.95 -29.43 -14.01
CA TYR A 66 15.21 -28.39 -13.00
C TYR A 66 14.05 -27.44 -12.80
N ARG A 67 12.85 -27.79 -13.26
CA ARG A 67 11.64 -26.94 -13.21
C ARG A 67 11.43 -26.25 -11.88
N GLN A 68 11.46 -27.00 -10.79
CA GLN A 68 11.20 -26.46 -9.45
C GLN A 68 12.31 -25.48 -9.01
N ALA A 69 13.56 -25.80 -9.30
CA ALA A 69 14.68 -24.90 -9.02
C ALA A 69 14.60 -23.61 -9.82
N ILE A 70 14.29 -23.71 -11.12
CA ILE A 70 14.10 -22.56 -11.99
C ILE A 70 12.94 -21.68 -11.50
N GLU A 71 11.83 -22.28 -11.13
CA GLU A 71 10.66 -21.56 -10.59
C GLU A 71 11.01 -20.77 -9.32
N ILE A 72 11.68 -21.42 -8.37
CA ILE A 72 12.12 -20.79 -7.13
C ILE A 72 13.11 -19.65 -7.44
N SER A 73 14.07 -19.89 -8.32
CA SER A 73 15.05 -18.87 -8.72
C SER A 73 14.40 -17.64 -9.35
N LEU A 74 13.43 -17.86 -10.26
CA LEU A 74 12.68 -16.77 -10.88
C LEU A 74 11.85 -15.99 -9.86
N LEU A 75 11.21 -16.69 -8.92
CA LEU A 75 10.45 -16.07 -7.84
C LEU A 75 11.35 -15.21 -6.96
N VAL A 76 12.50 -15.74 -6.53
CA VAL A 76 13.47 -15.02 -5.71
C VAL A 76 14.02 -13.81 -6.47
N LEU A 77 14.39 -13.97 -7.73
CA LEU A 77 14.91 -12.89 -8.57
C LEU A 77 13.89 -11.75 -8.72
N LEU A 78 12.64 -12.08 -8.99
CA LEU A 78 11.57 -11.10 -9.17
C LEU A 78 11.29 -10.34 -7.85
N LEU A 79 11.21 -11.05 -6.74
CA LEU A 79 11.00 -10.46 -5.42
C LEU A 79 12.20 -9.60 -5.00
N PHE A 80 13.42 -10.06 -5.24
CA PHE A 80 14.64 -9.30 -4.96
C PHE A 80 14.71 -8.03 -5.79
N PHE A 81 14.40 -8.11 -7.07
CA PHE A 81 14.37 -6.95 -7.94
C PHE A 81 13.32 -5.91 -7.50
N TRP A 82 12.09 -6.36 -7.19
CA TRP A 82 11.07 -5.47 -6.65
C TRP A 82 11.48 -4.86 -5.31
N PHE A 83 12.10 -5.66 -4.44
CA PHE A 83 12.65 -5.19 -3.16
C PHE A 83 13.68 -4.06 -3.38
N LEU A 84 14.60 -4.23 -4.32
CA LEU A 84 15.58 -3.20 -4.64
C LEU A 84 14.95 -1.90 -5.09
N ILE A 85 13.97 -1.96 -6.00
CA ILE A 85 13.22 -0.77 -6.44
C ILE A 85 12.63 -0.04 -5.22
N LYS A 86 12.05 -0.77 -4.28
CA LYS A 86 11.41 -0.18 -3.12
C LYS A 86 12.40 0.35 -2.09
N VAL A 87 13.50 -0.35 -1.89
CA VAL A 87 14.56 0.07 -0.99
C VAL A 87 15.24 1.34 -1.50
N PHE A 88 15.48 1.45 -2.79
CA PHE A 88 15.99 2.67 -3.41
C PHE A 88 15.02 3.86 -3.34
N ALA A 89 13.74 3.60 -3.09
CA ALA A 89 12.72 4.63 -2.91
C ALA A 89 12.46 4.98 -1.43
N ILE A 90 13.25 4.47 -0.48
CA ILE A 90 13.11 4.80 0.95
C ILE A 90 13.52 6.26 1.19
N HIS A 91 12.62 7.02 1.80
CA HIS A 91 12.83 8.43 2.15
C HIS A 91 11.87 8.85 3.26
N PRO A 92 12.14 9.95 3.99
CA PRO A 92 11.19 10.55 4.90
C PRO A 92 9.98 11.12 4.13
N SER A 93 8.83 11.06 4.71
CA SER A 93 7.63 11.68 4.14
C SER A 93 6.99 12.67 5.12
N THR A 94 6.11 13.52 4.62
CA THR A 94 5.25 14.38 5.44
C THR A 94 3.82 13.85 5.40
N THR A 95 3.64 12.60 5.79
CA THR A 95 2.36 11.86 5.78
C THR A 95 2.00 11.37 7.18
N ASP A 96 0.82 10.74 7.28
CA ASP A 96 0.34 10.17 8.55
C ASP A 96 1.24 9.02 9.08
N GLU A 97 2.16 8.48 8.27
CA GLU A 97 3.09 7.44 8.73
C GLU A 97 3.96 7.89 9.91
N ASN A 98 4.30 9.19 9.96
CA ASN A 98 5.08 9.75 11.07
C ASN A 98 4.35 9.68 12.40
N ILE A 99 3.01 9.81 12.37
CA ILE A 99 2.14 9.58 13.53
C ILE A 99 2.30 8.14 14.00
N TYR A 100 2.19 7.19 13.07
CA TYR A 100 2.25 5.75 13.39
C TYR A 100 3.64 5.31 13.84
N PHE A 101 4.70 5.87 13.28
CA PHE A 101 6.07 5.62 13.75
C PHE A 101 6.24 6.06 15.20
N TYR A 102 5.82 7.27 15.52
CA TYR A 102 5.93 7.79 16.87
C TYR A 102 5.06 6.98 17.85
N MET A 103 3.80 6.73 17.52
CA MET A 103 2.90 5.94 18.34
C MET A 103 3.42 4.51 18.57
N ALA A 104 3.95 3.85 17.54
CA ALA A 104 4.57 2.53 17.66
C ALA A 104 5.81 2.55 18.57
N LYS A 105 6.64 3.60 18.48
CA LYS A 105 7.78 3.79 19.36
C LYS A 105 7.33 3.98 20.81
N ARG A 106 6.36 4.86 21.08
CA ARG A 106 5.80 5.07 22.43
C ARG A 106 5.17 3.79 22.97
N PHE A 107 4.47 3.03 22.13
CA PHE A 107 3.93 1.71 22.51
C PHE A 107 5.07 0.72 22.86
N SER A 108 6.18 0.73 22.12
CA SER A 108 7.36 -0.09 22.43
C SER A 108 8.03 0.29 23.77
N GLU A 109 7.83 1.51 24.24
CA GLU A 109 8.31 2.04 25.51
C GLU A 109 7.36 1.79 26.68
N GLY A 110 6.17 1.22 26.41
CA GLY A 110 5.21 0.81 27.44
C GLY A 110 3.97 1.70 27.57
N LEU A 111 3.85 2.76 26.76
CA LEU A 111 2.61 3.52 26.68
C LEU A 111 1.56 2.72 25.92
N ILE A 112 0.32 2.75 26.38
CA ILE A 112 -0.76 1.92 25.84
C ILE A 112 -1.66 2.77 24.93
N PRO A 113 -1.87 2.37 23.66
CA PRO A 113 -2.82 3.03 22.77
C PRO A 113 -4.21 3.13 23.41
N TYR A 114 -4.93 4.20 23.11
CA TYR A 114 -6.26 4.54 23.61
C TYR A 114 -6.31 4.93 25.09
N ARG A 115 -5.35 4.46 25.92
CA ARG A 115 -5.24 4.88 27.33
C ARG A 115 -4.36 6.12 27.47
N ASP A 116 -3.15 6.04 26.92
CA ASP A 116 -2.10 7.07 27.14
C ASP A 116 -2.03 8.08 25.99
N PHE A 117 -2.51 7.69 24.81
CA PHE A 117 -2.63 8.57 23.65
C PHE A 117 -3.80 8.17 22.75
N PHE A 118 -4.35 9.13 22.02
CA PHE A 118 -5.41 8.90 21.05
C PHE A 118 -4.87 8.09 19.86
N PHE A 119 -5.60 7.05 19.45
CA PHE A 119 -5.28 6.26 18.27
C PHE A 119 -6.55 5.92 17.48
N ALA A 120 -6.55 6.20 16.17
CA ALA A 120 -7.73 6.17 15.30
C ALA A 120 -7.91 4.86 14.50
N HIS A 121 -7.12 3.82 14.78
CA HIS A 121 -7.13 2.57 14.03
C HIS A 121 -7.09 1.36 14.96
N PRO A 122 -7.40 0.13 14.45
CA PRO A 122 -7.26 -1.10 15.23
C PRO A 122 -5.81 -1.35 15.68
N PRO A 123 -5.59 -2.07 16.79
CA PRO A 123 -4.31 -2.11 17.49
C PRO A 123 -3.17 -2.78 16.73
N MET A 124 -3.45 -3.77 15.86
CA MET A 124 -2.41 -4.48 15.09
C MET A 124 -1.69 -3.56 14.09
N HIS A 125 -2.30 -2.43 13.73
CA HIS A 125 -1.69 -1.43 12.85
C HIS A 125 -0.34 -0.93 13.39
N ILE A 126 -0.23 -0.68 14.69
CA ILE A 126 1.01 -0.21 15.34
C ILE A 126 1.69 -1.28 16.20
N LEU A 127 1.04 -2.39 16.51
CA LEU A 127 1.61 -3.45 17.36
C LEU A 127 2.82 -4.11 16.69
N ILE A 128 2.74 -4.45 15.39
CA ILE A 128 3.87 -5.06 14.65
C ILE A 128 5.05 -4.10 14.59
N PRO A 129 4.88 -2.83 14.18
CA PRO A 129 5.95 -1.83 14.27
C PRO A 129 6.52 -1.68 15.69
N ALA A 130 5.66 -1.67 16.71
CA ALA A 130 6.10 -1.54 18.11
C ALA A 130 6.98 -2.71 18.56
N ILE A 131 6.63 -3.95 18.19
CA ILE A 131 7.46 -5.12 18.48
C ILE A 131 8.83 -4.99 17.80
N LEU A 132 8.88 -4.57 16.55
CA LEU A 132 10.14 -4.35 15.84
C LEU A 132 10.96 -3.24 16.48
N PHE A 133 10.35 -2.11 16.84
CA PHE A 133 11.06 -1.01 17.51
C PHE A 133 11.49 -1.36 18.92
N LYS A 134 10.83 -2.30 19.60
CA LYS A 134 11.28 -2.84 20.89
C LYS A 134 12.61 -3.57 20.77
N ILE A 135 12.83 -4.26 19.64
CA ILE A 135 14.02 -5.06 19.36
C ILE A 135 15.14 -4.21 18.80
N THR A 136 14.83 -3.37 17.78
CA THR A 136 15.83 -2.62 17.01
C THR A 136 16.05 -1.17 17.49
N GLY A 137 15.17 -0.67 18.36
CA GLY A 137 14.96 0.76 18.52
C GLY A 137 14.30 1.38 17.28
N PHE A 138 13.91 2.65 17.36
CA PHE A 138 13.40 3.34 16.17
C PHE A 138 14.51 3.53 15.13
N ASN A 139 14.19 3.13 13.90
CA ASN A 139 15.02 3.35 12.72
C ASN A 139 14.08 3.53 11.53
N ILE A 140 14.24 4.64 10.80
CA ILE A 140 13.34 4.99 9.68
C ILE A 140 13.38 3.95 8.55
N VAL A 141 14.54 3.34 8.30
CA VAL A 141 14.67 2.29 7.28
C VAL A 141 13.92 1.04 7.71
N VAL A 142 14.08 0.60 8.97
CA VAL A 142 13.33 -0.53 9.53
C VAL A 142 11.82 -0.26 9.43
N ALA A 143 11.39 0.95 9.77
CA ALA A 143 9.99 1.35 9.69
C ALA A 143 9.45 1.26 8.26
N LYS A 144 10.22 1.73 7.27
CA LYS A 144 9.86 1.67 5.85
C LYS A 144 9.93 0.24 5.26
N LEU A 145 10.74 -0.64 5.80
CA LEU A 145 10.78 -2.04 5.38
C LEU A 145 9.50 -2.81 5.74
N ILE A 146 8.72 -2.35 6.73
CA ILE A 146 7.47 -3.01 7.13
C ILE A 146 6.46 -3.09 5.96
N PRO A 147 6.03 -1.97 5.35
CA PRO A 147 5.09 -2.00 4.23
C PRO A 147 5.66 -2.70 2.99
N ILE A 148 6.97 -2.60 2.76
CA ILE A 148 7.67 -3.29 1.67
C ILE A 148 7.55 -4.80 1.85
N THR A 149 7.95 -5.32 3.02
CA THR A 149 7.90 -6.75 3.33
C THR A 149 6.47 -7.29 3.32
N ALA A 150 5.52 -6.54 3.88
CA ALA A 150 4.11 -6.92 3.86
C ALA A 150 3.56 -7.06 2.43
N SER A 151 3.92 -6.15 1.53
CA SER A 151 3.53 -6.22 0.12
C SER A 151 4.16 -7.40 -0.61
N MET A 152 5.43 -7.73 -0.32
CA MET A 152 6.09 -8.93 -0.86
C MET A 152 5.40 -10.21 -0.40
N ILE A 153 5.08 -10.31 0.89
CA ILE A 153 4.35 -11.47 1.44
C ILE A 153 2.98 -11.60 0.78
N SER A 154 2.26 -10.49 0.59
CA SER A 154 0.98 -10.47 -0.15
C SER A 154 1.14 -11.04 -1.56
N GLY A 155 2.16 -10.60 -2.29
CA GLY A 155 2.47 -11.09 -3.62
C GLY A 155 2.80 -12.58 -3.66
N ILE A 156 3.57 -13.08 -2.68
CA ILE A 156 3.92 -14.51 -2.56
C ILE A 156 2.65 -15.36 -2.33
N PHE A 157 1.75 -14.94 -1.43
CA PHE A 157 0.53 -15.69 -1.18
C PHE A 157 -0.44 -15.63 -2.35
N LEU A 158 -0.51 -14.51 -3.05
CA LEU A 158 -1.25 -14.39 -4.30
C LEU A 158 -0.68 -15.32 -5.39
N TYR A 159 0.65 -15.35 -5.55
CA TYR A 159 1.32 -16.29 -6.44
C TYR A 159 0.97 -17.74 -6.12
N LYS A 160 1.11 -18.15 -4.84
CA LYS A 160 0.79 -19.52 -4.38
C LYS A 160 -0.66 -19.89 -4.66
N MET A 161 -1.58 -18.97 -4.41
CA MET A 161 -3.00 -19.16 -4.65
C MET A 161 -3.31 -19.34 -6.14
N LEU A 162 -2.82 -18.44 -6.98
CA LEU A 162 -3.05 -18.49 -8.42
C LEU A 162 -2.36 -19.70 -9.07
N LYS A 163 -1.17 -20.05 -8.60
CA LYS A 163 -0.49 -21.28 -9.04
C LYS A 163 -1.31 -22.52 -8.69
N LEU A 164 -1.86 -22.58 -7.47
CA LEU A 164 -2.69 -23.70 -7.02
C LEU A 164 -3.93 -23.88 -7.88
N VAL A 165 -4.55 -22.78 -8.32
CA VAL A 165 -5.84 -22.79 -9.02
C VAL A 165 -5.70 -22.80 -10.54
N TYR A 166 -4.79 -22.00 -11.05
CA TYR A 166 -4.67 -21.71 -12.48
C TYR A 166 -3.34 -22.13 -13.09
N GLY A 167 -2.38 -22.59 -12.30
CA GLY A 167 -1.05 -23.00 -12.75
C GLY A 167 0.00 -21.88 -12.68
N GLU A 168 1.22 -22.22 -13.06
CA GLU A 168 2.41 -21.38 -12.85
C GLU A 168 2.36 -20.05 -13.58
N ILE A 169 1.92 -20.05 -14.84
CA ILE A 169 1.80 -18.83 -15.65
C ILE A 169 0.90 -17.81 -14.94
N ALA A 170 -0.27 -18.25 -14.48
CA ALA A 170 -1.19 -17.40 -13.76
C ALA A 170 -0.59 -16.93 -12.42
N GLY A 171 0.17 -17.79 -11.73
CA GLY A 171 0.88 -17.44 -10.52
C GLY A 171 1.85 -16.27 -10.73
N PHE A 172 2.76 -16.40 -11.69
CA PHE A 172 3.74 -15.35 -12.00
C PHE A 172 3.09 -14.10 -12.58
N ALA A 173 2.10 -14.24 -13.46
CA ALA A 173 1.36 -13.11 -13.98
C ALA A 173 0.68 -12.32 -12.86
N GLY A 174 0.02 -13.01 -11.93
CA GLY A 174 -0.59 -12.37 -10.78
C GLY A 174 0.40 -11.69 -9.85
N LEU A 175 1.56 -12.30 -9.59
CA LEU A 175 2.63 -11.69 -8.80
C LEU A 175 3.13 -10.40 -9.45
N ILE A 176 3.40 -10.42 -10.76
CA ILE A 176 3.87 -9.25 -11.51
C ILE A 176 2.79 -8.17 -11.52
N PHE A 177 1.55 -8.52 -11.86
CA PHE A 177 0.44 -7.56 -11.90
C PHE A 177 0.19 -6.91 -10.55
N TYR A 178 0.34 -7.66 -9.46
CA TYR A 178 0.17 -7.13 -8.11
C TYR A 178 1.33 -6.22 -7.72
N LEU A 179 2.56 -6.74 -7.67
CA LEU A 179 3.70 -6.01 -7.13
C LEU A 179 4.07 -4.76 -7.94
N PHE A 180 3.94 -4.82 -9.28
CA PHE A 180 4.28 -3.70 -10.14
C PHE A 180 3.09 -2.80 -10.48
N SER A 181 1.94 -2.99 -9.82
CA SER A 181 0.83 -2.06 -9.95
C SER A 181 1.14 -0.74 -9.26
N TYR A 182 0.65 0.35 -9.82
CA TYR A 182 0.78 1.69 -9.24
C TYR A 182 0.31 1.73 -7.79
N GLN A 183 -0.86 1.15 -7.49
CA GLN A 183 -1.44 1.15 -6.15
C GLN A 183 -0.56 0.45 -5.11
N VAL A 184 0.05 -0.69 -5.48
CA VAL A 184 0.93 -1.44 -4.57
C VAL A 184 2.27 -0.75 -4.43
N LEU A 185 2.83 -0.20 -5.53
CA LEU A 185 4.07 0.59 -5.49
C LEU A 185 3.91 1.81 -4.59
N MET A 186 2.77 2.48 -4.68
CA MET A 186 2.45 3.64 -3.83
C MET A 186 2.26 3.24 -2.37
N ALA A 187 1.33 2.32 -2.11
CA ALA A 187 0.99 1.90 -0.75
C ALA A 187 2.20 1.33 0.00
N SER A 188 3.12 0.65 -0.71
CA SER A 188 4.34 0.09 -0.10
C SER A 188 5.42 1.12 0.23
N SER A 189 5.22 2.40 -0.09
CA SER A 189 6.15 3.48 0.24
C SER A 189 5.88 4.10 1.61
N ASP A 190 4.63 4.03 2.11
CA ASP A 190 4.21 4.63 3.36
C ASP A 190 3.60 3.60 4.32
N MET A 191 3.94 3.69 5.61
CA MET A 191 3.37 2.81 6.64
C MET A 191 1.99 3.34 7.08
N THR A 192 0.97 3.02 6.31
CA THR A 192 -0.42 3.39 6.62
C THR A 192 -1.25 2.26 7.23
N GLY A 193 -0.66 1.11 7.54
CA GLY A 193 -1.33 -0.10 8.02
C GLY A 193 -2.06 -0.90 6.93
N ILE A 194 -2.29 -0.30 5.76
CA ILE A 194 -2.96 -0.95 4.63
C ILE A 194 -2.20 -2.19 4.18
N ASN A 195 -0.88 -2.08 4.03
CA ASN A 195 -0.06 -3.21 3.57
C ASN A 195 -0.08 -4.39 4.52
N LEU A 196 -0.07 -4.14 5.85
CA LEU A 196 -0.23 -5.19 6.86
C LEU A 196 -1.60 -5.86 6.75
N THR A 197 -2.65 -5.06 6.56
CA THR A 197 -4.00 -5.59 6.40
C THR A 197 -4.12 -6.43 5.14
N VAL A 198 -3.62 -5.96 3.99
CA VAL A 198 -3.63 -6.73 2.72
C VAL A 198 -2.79 -7.99 2.83
N MET A 199 -1.67 -7.95 3.55
CA MET A 199 -0.86 -9.13 3.83
C MET A 199 -1.69 -10.20 4.56
N PHE A 200 -2.37 -9.83 5.64
CA PHE A 200 -3.22 -10.78 6.36
C PHE A 200 -4.41 -11.26 5.54
N VAL A 201 -5.02 -10.39 4.73
CA VAL A 201 -6.07 -10.76 3.78
C VAL A 201 -5.55 -11.79 2.77
N SER A 202 -4.39 -11.55 2.16
CA SER A 202 -3.83 -12.45 1.14
C SER A 202 -3.50 -13.83 1.71
N VAL A 203 -2.93 -13.88 2.92
CA VAL A 203 -2.68 -15.12 3.65
C VAL A 203 -3.99 -15.84 3.96
N SER A 204 -4.98 -15.11 4.48
CA SER A 204 -6.30 -15.66 4.81
C SER A 204 -7.01 -16.24 3.58
N VAL A 205 -7.03 -15.51 2.46
CA VAL A 205 -7.64 -15.96 1.19
C VAL A 205 -6.95 -17.21 0.66
N TYR A 206 -5.62 -17.25 0.67
CA TYR A 206 -4.87 -18.45 0.26
C TYR A 206 -5.26 -19.69 1.08
N TYR A 207 -5.29 -19.57 2.42
CA TYR A 207 -5.65 -20.69 3.28
C TYR A 207 -7.13 -21.06 3.18
N PHE A 208 -8.00 -20.09 2.91
CA PHE A 208 -9.42 -20.34 2.63
C PHE A 208 -9.60 -21.20 1.37
N ILE A 209 -8.94 -20.81 0.28
CA ILE A 209 -8.98 -21.53 -0.99
C ILE A 209 -8.34 -22.92 -0.86
N SER A 210 -7.28 -23.04 -0.05
CA SER A 210 -6.63 -24.31 0.29
C SER A 210 -7.42 -25.16 1.28
N ASN A 211 -8.65 -24.78 1.63
CA ASN A 211 -9.55 -25.46 2.58
C ASN A 211 -8.99 -25.59 4.01
N ARG A 212 -8.06 -24.71 4.40
CA ARG A 212 -7.52 -24.65 5.76
C ARG A 212 -8.21 -23.55 6.57
N LEU A 213 -9.50 -23.76 6.86
CA LEU A 213 -10.41 -22.74 7.38
C LEU A 213 -9.99 -22.17 8.74
N ILE A 214 -9.36 -22.97 9.61
CA ILE A 214 -8.86 -22.48 10.91
C ILE A 214 -7.78 -21.41 10.72
N ILE A 215 -6.77 -21.70 9.90
CA ILE A 215 -5.68 -20.73 9.63
C ILE A 215 -6.26 -19.48 8.95
N SER A 216 -7.17 -19.67 8.00
CA SER A 216 -7.88 -18.57 7.34
C SER A 216 -8.62 -17.68 8.34
N GLY A 217 -9.36 -18.25 9.31
CA GLY A 217 -10.06 -17.50 10.35
C GLY A 217 -9.13 -16.67 11.22
N ILE A 218 -8.00 -17.26 11.66
CA ILE A 218 -6.99 -16.55 12.45
C ILE A 218 -6.46 -15.34 11.67
N PHE A 219 -6.06 -15.51 10.40
CA PHE A 219 -5.53 -14.41 9.60
C PHE A 219 -6.59 -13.38 9.22
N SER A 220 -7.87 -13.75 9.12
CA SER A 220 -8.97 -12.78 8.98
C SER A 220 -9.11 -11.91 10.23
N ALA A 221 -8.96 -12.48 11.43
CA ALA A 221 -8.98 -11.72 12.67
C ALA A 221 -7.81 -10.73 12.74
N LEU A 222 -6.60 -11.14 12.36
CA LEU A 222 -5.44 -10.26 12.27
C LEU A 222 -5.64 -9.15 11.23
N ALA A 223 -6.26 -9.45 10.09
CA ALA A 223 -6.58 -8.46 9.07
C ALA A 223 -7.48 -7.36 9.62
N ILE A 224 -8.60 -7.71 10.25
CA ILE A 224 -9.54 -6.72 10.83
C ILE A 224 -8.92 -5.99 12.01
N SER A 225 -8.10 -6.67 12.80
CA SER A 225 -7.36 -6.04 13.91
C SER A 225 -6.24 -5.11 13.43
N SER A 226 -5.86 -5.17 12.15
CA SER A 226 -4.94 -4.22 11.50
C SER A 226 -5.69 -3.09 10.79
N GLY A 227 -6.84 -3.41 10.14
CA GLY A 227 -7.67 -2.43 9.45
C GLY A 227 -9.12 -2.89 9.33
N ILE A 228 -10.03 -2.19 10.01
CA ILE A 228 -11.46 -2.52 10.06
C ILE A 228 -12.11 -2.57 8.67
N TYR A 229 -11.56 -1.83 7.72
CA TYR A 229 -11.95 -1.80 6.30
C TYR A 229 -11.64 -3.12 5.54
N SER A 230 -11.33 -4.20 6.23
CA SER A 230 -11.25 -5.56 5.70
C SER A 230 -12.39 -6.45 6.20
N ALA A 231 -13.43 -5.89 6.82
CA ALA A 231 -14.55 -6.64 7.39
C ALA A 231 -15.37 -7.38 6.32
N ALA A 232 -15.43 -6.87 5.09
CA ALA A 232 -16.03 -7.54 3.94
C ALA A 232 -15.49 -8.97 3.73
N LEU A 233 -14.28 -9.28 4.19
CA LEU A 233 -13.67 -10.60 4.10
C LEU A 233 -14.47 -11.68 4.84
N ILE A 234 -15.02 -11.35 6.02
CA ILE A 234 -15.84 -12.29 6.81
C ILE A 234 -17.09 -12.63 6.02
N ILE A 235 -17.76 -11.60 5.48
CA ILE A 235 -18.97 -11.76 4.69
C ILE A 235 -18.68 -12.59 3.45
N LEU A 236 -17.58 -12.32 2.76
CA LEU A 236 -17.14 -13.06 1.58
C LEU A 236 -17.00 -14.56 1.88
N PHE A 237 -16.31 -14.91 2.96
CA PHE A 237 -16.08 -16.31 3.32
C PHE A 237 -17.35 -17.01 3.82
N ALA A 238 -18.15 -16.34 4.64
CA ALA A 238 -19.43 -16.87 5.11
C ALA A 238 -20.38 -17.15 3.93
N VAL A 239 -20.57 -16.17 3.03
CA VAL A 239 -21.40 -16.32 1.84
C VAL A 239 -20.87 -17.44 0.93
N TRP A 240 -19.55 -17.52 0.75
CA TRP A 240 -18.96 -18.56 -0.09
C TRP A 240 -19.16 -19.97 0.49
N LEU A 241 -19.03 -20.14 1.80
CA LEU A 241 -19.29 -21.41 2.49
C LEU A 241 -20.79 -21.76 2.48
N LEU A 242 -21.68 -20.76 2.59
CA LEU A 242 -23.12 -20.95 2.43
C LEU A 242 -23.48 -21.44 1.02
N ILE A 243 -22.91 -20.85 0.00
CA ILE A 243 -23.07 -21.31 -1.40
C ILE A 243 -22.62 -22.77 -1.53
N LYS A 244 -21.55 -23.16 -0.83
CA LYS A 244 -21.06 -24.55 -0.78
C LYS A 244 -21.89 -25.47 0.12
N ARG A 245 -22.83 -24.93 0.90
CA ARG A 245 -23.60 -25.62 1.93
C ARG A 245 -22.73 -26.27 3.02
N ASP A 246 -21.58 -25.67 3.32
CA ASP A 246 -20.65 -26.16 4.34
C ASP A 246 -20.83 -25.42 5.67
N LEU A 247 -21.91 -25.76 6.38
CA LEU A 247 -22.21 -25.15 7.69
C LEU A 247 -21.14 -25.47 8.74
N ARG A 248 -20.53 -26.67 8.68
CA ARG A 248 -19.43 -27.02 9.59
C ARG A 248 -18.20 -26.19 9.31
N GLY A 249 -17.93 -25.92 8.05
CA GLY A 249 -16.86 -25.03 7.62
C GLY A 249 -17.07 -23.59 8.12
N ILE A 250 -18.30 -23.08 8.06
CA ILE A 250 -18.66 -21.76 8.62
C ILE A 250 -18.33 -21.72 10.11
N LEU A 251 -18.80 -22.72 10.88
CA LEU A 251 -18.55 -22.75 12.32
C LEU A 251 -17.05 -22.81 12.65
N LYS A 252 -16.28 -23.68 11.97
CA LYS A 252 -14.81 -23.77 12.15
C LYS A 252 -14.13 -22.45 11.85
N TYR A 253 -14.50 -21.79 10.76
CA TYR A 253 -13.94 -20.51 10.37
C TYR A 253 -14.28 -19.41 11.39
N LEU A 254 -15.56 -19.29 11.77
CA LEU A 254 -16.01 -18.26 12.71
C LEU A 254 -15.40 -18.42 14.11
N VAL A 255 -15.30 -19.63 14.63
CA VAL A 255 -14.65 -19.89 15.94
C VAL A 255 -13.16 -19.49 15.86
N ALA A 256 -12.46 -19.91 14.79
CA ALA A 256 -11.07 -19.58 14.58
C ALA A 256 -10.82 -18.07 14.35
N PHE A 257 -11.81 -17.35 13.83
CA PHE A 257 -11.82 -15.91 13.71
C PHE A 257 -12.09 -15.23 15.07
N LEU A 258 -13.15 -15.65 15.77
CA LEU A 258 -13.63 -14.96 16.98
C LEU A 258 -12.62 -15.02 18.13
N ILE A 259 -11.90 -16.14 18.32
CA ILE A 259 -10.95 -16.28 19.42
C ILE A 259 -9.86 -15.21 19.34
N PRO A 260 -9.01 -15.09 18.31
CA PRO A 260 -7.99 -14.06 18.26
C PRO A 260 -8.57 -12.64 18.14
N PHE A 261 -9.74 -12.47 17.50
CA PHE A 261 -10.41 -11.18 17.43
C PHE A 261 -10.81 -10.68 18.83
N VAL A 262 -11.49 -11.52 19.62
CA VAL A 262 -11.90 -11.17 20.98
C VAL A 262 -10.70 -10.96 21.90
N LEU A 263 -9.65 -11.77 21.77
CA LEU A 263 -8.41 -11.59 22.53
C LEU A 263 -7.77 -10.23 22.22
N ILE A 264 -7.64 -9.85 20.96
CA ILE A 264 -7.00 -8.58 20.58
C ILE A 264 -7.92 -7.39 20.95
N PHE A 265 -9.15 -7.36 20.43
CA PHE A 265 -10.06 -6.23 20.66
C PHE A 265 -10.48 -6.13 22.13
N GLY A 266 -10.73 -7.27 22.78
CA GLY A 266 -11.09 -7.32 24.20
C GLY A 266 -9.97 -6.79 25.09
N THR A 267 -8.72 -7.18 24.83
CA THR A 267 -7.57 -6.65 25.60
C THR A 267 -7.47 -5.14 25.48
N PHE A 268 -7.51 -4.58 24.27
CA PHE A 268 -7.41 -3.14 24.09
C PHE A 268 -8.66 -2.38 24.53
N TYR A 269 -9.83 -3.01 24.46
CA TYR A 269 -11.05 -2.45 25.06
C TYR A 269 -10.93 -2.37 26.60
N LEU A 270 -10.44 -3.40 27.25
CA LEU A 270 -10.24 -3.39 28.71
C LEU A 270 -9.22 -2.33 29.15
N LEU A 271 -8.19 -2.09 28.36
CA LEU A 271 -7.15 -1.10 28.63
C LEU A 271 -7.57 0.34 28.30
N GLY A 272 -8.27 0.55 27.18
CA GLY A 272 -8.63 1.88 26.66
C GLY A 272 -10.09 2.27 26.86
N ARG A 273 -10.97 1.32 27.19
CA ARG A 273 -12.42 1.51 27.44
C ARG A 273 -13.09 2.37 26.34
N ASP A 274 -13.77 3.45 26.74
CA ASP A 274 -14.51 4.33 25.82
C ASP A 274 -13.61 4.98 24.77
N ASN A 275 -12.34 5.25 25.09
CA ASN A 275 -11.40 5.79 24.13
C ASN A 275 -11.03 4.79 23.01
N PHE A 276 -11.06 3.48 23.31
CA PHE A 276 -10.92 2.45 22.28
C PHE A 276 -12.10 2.49 21.31
N ILE A 277 -13.34 2.52 21.82
CA ILE A 277 -14.54 2.65 21.00
C ILE A 277 -14.54 3.95 20.20
N LEU A 278 -14.13 5.04 20.86
CA LEU A 278 -14.01 6.34 20.21
C LEU A 278 -13.03 6.31 19.05
N GLY A 279 -11.82 5.82 19.26
CA GLY A 279 -10.77 5.79 18.24
C GLY A 279 -11.09 4.85 17.08
N VAL A 280 -11.42 3.59 17.39
CA VAL A 280 -11.58 2.55 16.35
C VAL A 280 -12.86 2.69 15.55
N PHE A 281 -13.96 3.13 16.17
CA PHE A 281 -15.28 3.14 15.54
C PHE A 281 -15.84 4.56 15.37
N LYS A 282 -16.09 5.29 16.47
CA LYS A 282 -16.82 6.56 16.44
C LYS A 282 -16.09 7.65 15.64
N TYR A 283 -14.77 7.73 15.75
CA TYR A 283 -14.00 8.74 15.02
C TYR A 283 -14.26 8.70 13.51
N HIS A 284 -14.35 7.51 12.93
CA HIS A 284 -14.58 7.35 11.49
C HIS A 284 -15.97 7.78 11.05
N THR A 285 -16.96 7.72 11.93
CA THR A 285 -18.33 8.22 11.67
C THR A 285 -18.49 9.72 11.91
N LEU A 286 -17.58 10.33 12.69
CA LEU A 286 -17.60 11.77 13.00
C LEU A 286 -16.80 12.61 11.99
N LYS A 287 -16.00 11.98 11.12
CA LYS A 287 -15.26 12.70 10.08
C LYS A 287 -16.21 13.49 9.17
N PRO A 288 -15.83 14.72 8.78
CA PRO A 288 -16.62 15.47 7.81
C PRO A 288 -16.70 14.70 6.49
N GLU A 289 -17.90 14.69 5.89
CA GLU A 289 -18.11 14.02 4.61
C GLU A 289 -17.46 14.82 3.48
N LYS A 290 -16.65 14.13 2.68
CA LYS A 290 -15.93 14.76 1.56
C LYS A 290 -16.55 14.47 0.19
N ILE A 291 -17.41 13.46 0.11
CA ILE A 291 -17.98 13.03 -1.16
C ILE A 291 -19.42 13.54 -1.24
N PRO A 292 -19.71 14.49 -2.13
CA PRO A 292 -21.06 15.00 -2.32
C PRO A 292 -22.01 13.89 -2.82
N ASP A 293 -23.30 14.08 -2.60
CA ASP A 293 -24.40 13.21 -3.09
C ASP A 293 -24.49 11.81 -2.48
N ARG A 294 -23.76 11.52 -1.40
CA ARG A 294 -23.90 10.26 -0.66
C ARG A 294 -25.11 10.23 0.26
N VAL A 295 -25.62 9.04 0.49
CA VAL A 295 -26.59 8.75 1.54
C VAL A 295 -25.84 8.35 2.81
N ASP A 296 -26.06 9.07 3.91
CA ASP A 296 -25.52 8.65 5.21
C ASP A 296 -26.30 7.44 5.73
N ILE A 297 -25.73 6.25 5.50
CA ILE A 297 -26.32 4.98 5.93
C ILE A 297 -26.21 4.75 7.44
N PHE A 298 -25.37 5.50 8.14
CA PHE A 298 -25.18 5.38 9.59
C PHE A 298 -26.16 6.23 10.39
N SER A 299 -26.88 7.14 9.74
CA SER A 299 -27.87 8.01 10.37
C SER A 299 -29.27 7.40 10.45
N THR A 300 -29.49 6.21 9.88
CA THR A 300 -30.81 5.57 9.80
C THR A 300 -30.78 4.11 10.20
N MET A 301 -31.86 3.63 10.80
CA MET A 301 -32.10 2.20 11.05
C MET A 301 -33.06 1.58 10.02
N ASN A 302 -33.55 2.35 9.04
CA ASN A 302 -34.46 1.84 8.03
C ASN A 302 -33.68 0.97 7.00
N PRO A 303 -33.96 -0.34 6.91
CA PRO A 303 -33.22 -1.26 6.05
C PRO A 303 -33.32 -0.89 4.56
N PHE A 304 -34.43 -0.32 4.12
CA PHE A 304 -34.59 0.12 2.73
C PHE A 304 -33.69 1.30 2.39
N ILE A 305 -33.56 2.27 3.31
CA ILE A 305 -32.67 3.42 3.13
C ILE A 305 -31.22 2.96 3.18
N ILE A 306 -30.89 1.99 4.05
CA ILE A 306 -29.54 1.41 4.14
C ILE A 306 -29.17 0.72 2.81
N ILE A 307 -30.05 -0.15 2.28
CA ILE A 307 -29.81 -0.86 1.01
C ILE A 307 -29.70 0.14 -0.14
N TYR A 308 -30.63 1.08 -0.23
CA TYR A 308 -30.58 2.15 -1.25
C TYR A 308 -29.30 2.96 -1.14
N GLY A 309 -28.90 3.33 0.09
CA GLY A 309 -27.67 4.07 0.37
C GLY A 309 -26.43 3.31 -0.09
N PHE A 310 -26.33 2.01 0.22
CA PHE A 310 -25.22 1.18 -0.27
C PHE A 310 -25.14 1.16 -1.80
N LEU A 311 -26.26 0.96 -2.49
CA LEU A 311 -26.30 0.93 -3.95
C LEU A 311 -25.94 2.30 -4.55
N LYS A 312 -26.57 3.38 -4.08
CA LYS A 312 -26.30 4.73 -4.55
C LYS A 312 -24.84 5.12 -4.29
N ASN A 313 -24.35 4.90 -3.08
CA ASN A 313 -22.97 5.22 -2.70
C ASN A 313 -21.96 4.42 -3.53
N SER A 314 -22.26 3.16 -3.87
CA SER A 314 -21.41 2.35 -4.73
C SER A 314 -21.34 2.91 -6.16
N ILE A 315 -22.47 3.35 -6.70
CA ILE A 315 -22.49 4.01 -8.02
C ILE A 315 -21.67 5.29 -7.99
N VAL A 316 -21.88 6.14 -6.97
CA VAL A 316 -21.12 7.39 -6.80
C VAL A 316 -19.62 7.10 -6.63
N PHE A 317 -19.27 6.07 -5.89
CA PHE A 317 -17.88 5.66 -5.70
C PHE A 317 -17.23 5.21 -7.01
N ILE A 318 -17.86 4.29 -7.74
CA ILE A 318 -17.32 3.74 -9.00
C ILE A 318 -17.28 4.80 -10.11
N SER A 319 -18.26 5.69 -10.17
CA SER A 319 -18.29 6.79 -11.14
C SER A 319 -17.40 7.98 -10.75
N GLY A 320 -16.89 7.99 -9.53
CA GLY A 320 -16.07 9.06 -9.00
C GLY A 320 -14.76 9.23 -9.79
N ARG A 321 -14.36 10.49 -10.02
CA ARG A 321 -13.14 10.83 -10.77
C ARG A 321 -11.88 10.14 -10.23
N GLU A 322 -11.74 10.06 -8.91
CA GLU A 322 -10.57 9.45 -8.26
C GLU A 322 -10.53 7.93 -8.51
N PHE A 323 -11.67 7.26 -8.41
CA PHE A 323 -11.77 5.84 -8.72
C PHE A 323 -11.43 5.57 -10.19
N LEU A 324 -12.06 6.32 -11.12
CA LEU A 324 -11.82 6.16 -12.55
C LEU A 324 -10.37 6.48 -12.93
N LYS A 325 -9.81 7.55 -12.36
CA LYS A 325 -8.42 7.94 -12.59
C LYS A 325 -7.45 6.88 -12.09
N SER A 326 -7.57 6.46 -10.86
CA SER A 326 -6.69 5.43 -10.27
C SER A 326 -6.82 4.09 -10.98
N ILE A 327 -8.03 3.74 -11.41
CA ILE A 327 -8.32 2.45 -12.01
C ILE A 327 -7.96 2.42 -13.49
N TYR A 328 -8.51 3.31 -14.29
CA TYR A 328 -8.37 3.21 -15.75
C TYR A 328 -7.08 3.86 -16.29
N PHE A 329 -6.58 4.93 -15.65
CA PHE A 329 -5.38 5.59 -16.12
C PHE A 329 -4.08 4.91 -15.63
N HIS A 330 -4.11 4.28 -14.46
CA HIS A 330 -2.91 3.71 -13.85
C HIS A 330 -2.80 2.18 -14.01
N SER A 331 -3.84 1.50 -14.49
CA SER A 331 -3.77 0.06 -14.66
C SER A 331 -4.74 -0.51 -15.70
N PRO A 332 -4.23 -1.05 -16.83
CA PRO A 332 -5.02 -1.73 -17.86
C PRO A 332 -5.65 -3.04 -17.37
N LEU A 333 -5.17 -3.58 -16.26
CA LEU A 333 -5.74 -4.78 -15.64
C LEU A 333 -7.21 -4.61 -15.32
N TYR A 334 -7.64 -3.39 -15.04
CA TYR A 334 -9.04 -3.09 -14.81
C TYR A 334 -9.89 -3.26 -16.07
N ILE A 335 -9.35 -2.93 -17.23
CA ILE A 335 -10.04 -3.17 -18.49
C ILE A 335 -10.24 -4.67 -18.71
N LEU A 336 -9.17 -5.47 -18.53
CA LEU A 336 -9.23 -6.93 -18.61
C LEU A 336 -10.22 -7.51 -17.60
N PHE A 337 -10.16 -7.08 -16.35
CA PHE A 337 -11.08 -7.53 -15.31
C PHE A 337 -12.52 -7.14 -15.66
N THR A 338 -12.75 -5.90 -16.11
CA THR A 338 -14.09 -5.42 -16.48
C THR A 338 -14.66 -6.23 -17.64
N LEU A 339 -13.88 -6.50 -18.67
CA LEU A 339 -14.29 -7.33 -19.80
C LEU A 339 -14.67 -8.74 -19.37
N ILE A 340 -13.91 -9.34 -18.46
CA ILE A 340 -14.23 -10.66 -17.92
C ILE A 340 -15.40 -10.64 -16.98
N PHE A 341 -15.53 -9.62 -16.18
CA PHE A 341 -16.70 -9.42 -15.33
C PHE A 341 -17.97 -9.34 -16.18
N VAL A 342 -17.96 -8.54 -17.23
CA VAL A 342 -19.08 -8.44 -18.19
C VAL A 342 -19.35 -9.78 -18.88
N TYR A 343 -18.32 -10.46 -19.37
CA TYR A 343 -18.45 -11.79 -19.97
C TYR A 343 -19.05 -12.81 -19.01
N PHE A 344 -18.59 -12.80 -17.75
CA PHE A 344 -19.10 -13.69 -16.69
C PHE A 344 -20.57 -13.40 -16.35
N ILE A 345 -20.96 -12.12 -16.24
CA ILE A 345 -22.35 -11.72 -16.00
C ILE A 345 -23.24 -12.17 -17.16
N ILE A 346 -22.86 -11.86 -18.39
CA ILE A 346 -23.61 -12.25 -19.58
C ILE A 346 -23.77 -13.79 -19.64
N GLY A 347 -22.68 -14.51 -19.40
CA GLY A 347 -22.70 -15.97 -19.33
C GLY A 347 -23.65 -16.51 -18.25
N SER A 348 -23.61 -15.92 -17.06
CA SER A 348 -24.47 -16.29 -15.94
C SER A 348 -25.95 -16.00 -16.22
N ILE A 349 -26.26 -14.85 -16.80
CA ILE A 349 -27.63 -14.47 -17.20
C ILE A 349 -28.14 -15.47 -18.25
N ARG A 350 -27.34 -15.77 -19.28
CA ARG A 350 -27.69 -16.73 -20.32
C ARG A 350 -28.00 -18.11 -19.73
N ASP A 351 -27.20 -18.58 -18.77
CA ASP A 351 -27.36 -19.89 -18.15
C ASP A 351 -28.61 -19.95 -17.26
N ILE A 352 -28.97 -18.84 -16.61
CA ILE A 352 -30.23 -18.69 -15.85
C ILE A 352 -31.43 -18.70 -16.81
N VAL A 353 -31.39 -17.90 -17.88
CA VAL A 353 -32.46 -17.81 -18.88
C VAL A 353 -32.71 -19.16 -19.54
N ASN A 354 -31.64 -19.90 -19.84
CA ASN A 354 -31.76 -21.26 -20.42
C ASN A 354 -32.18 -22.35 -19.41
N ARG A 355 -32.60 -21.97 -18.20
CA ARG A 355 -33.05 -22.88 -17.14
C ARG A 355 -32.08 -24.03 -16.84
N LYS A 356 -30.80 -23.80 -17.01
CA LYS A 356 -29.77 -24.76 -16.62
C LYS A 356 -29.80 -24.95 -15.10
N ASN A 357 -29.55 -26.19 -14.68
CA ASN A 357 -29.50 -26.50 -13.25
C ASN A 357 -28.53 -25.57 -12.53
N ILE A 358 -28.90 -25.07 -11.36
CA ILE A 358 -28.05 -24.15 -10.53
C ILE A 358 -26.63 -24.71 -10.33
N LYS A 359 -26.48 -26.04 -10.29
CA LYS A 359 -25.17 -26.71 -10.21
C LYS A 359 -24.27 -26.50 -11.44
N SER A 360 -24.84 -26.11 -12.59
CA SER A 360 -24.11 -25.81 -13.83
C SER A 360 -23.73 -24.33 -13.96
N LEU A 361 -24.16 -23.47 -13.04
CA LEU A 361 -23.77 -22.08 -13.03
C LEU A 361 -22.25 -21.94 -12.87
N PRO A 362 -21.64 -20.91 -13.45
CA PRO A 362 -20.20 -20.67 -13.39
C PRO A 362 -19.62 -20.66 -11.96
N PHE A 363 -20.42 -20.31 -10.94
CA PHE A 363 -20.05 -20.40 -9.53
C PHE A 363 -19.75 -21.83 -9.04
N TYR A 364 -20.27 -22.86 -9.72
CA TYR A 364 -20.06 -24.27 -9.36
C TYR A 364 -19.08 -25.01 -10.28
N SER A 365 -18.65 -24.38 -11.38
CA SER A 365 -17.75 -24.96 -12.39
C SER A 365 -16.26 -24.65 -12.14
N THR A 366 -15.41 -24.88 -13.15
CA THR A 366 -13.99 -24.51 -13.19
C THR A 366 -13.72 -23.03 -12.94
N HIS A 367 -14.75 -22.16 -13.02
CA HIS A 367 -14.65 -20.72 -12.83
C HIS A 367 -14.92 -20.27 -11.36
N ARG A 368 -14.97 -21.20 -10.41
CA ARG A 368 -15.29 -20.89 -8.99
C ARG A 368 -14.47 -19.75 -8.40
N ILE A 369 -13.17 -19.73 -8.67
CA ILE A 369 -12.28 -18.70 -8.09
C ILE A 369 -12.51 -17.33 -8.75
N LEU A 370 -12.87 -17.29 -10.02
CA LEU A 370 -13.29 -16.04 -10.63
C LEU A 370 -14.56 -15.49 -9.98
N GLY A 371 -15.58 -16.36 -9.75
CA GLY A 371 -16.78 -15.98 -9.01
C GLY A 371 -16.50 -15.48 -7.59
N PHE A 372 -15.55 -16.13 -6.90
CA PHE A 372 -15.07 -15.68 -5.59
C PHE A 372 -14.40 -14.29 -5.65
N ALA A 373 -13.54 -14.06 -6.66
CA ALA A 373 -12.88 -12.77 -6.84
C ALA A 373 -13.88 -11.65 -7.17
N ILE A 374 -14.87 -11.93 -8.01
CA ILE A 374 -15.93 -10.97 -8.34
C ILE A 374 -16.77 -10.63 -7.11
N LEU A 375 -17.19 -11.65 -6.33
CA LEU A 375 -17.93 -11.42 -5.10
C LEU A 375 -17.10 -10.61 -4.09
N GLY A 376 -15.82 -10.93 -3.95
CA GLY A 376 -14.89 -10.17 -3.12
C GLY A 376 -14.79 -8.71 -3.56
N PHE A 377 -14.59 -8.47 -4.85
CA PHE A 377 -14.56 -7.11 -5.40
C PHE A 377 -15.85 -6.33 -5.09
N ILE A 378 -17.03 -6.94 -5.32
CA ILE A 378 -18.32 -6.29 -5.04
C ILE A 378 -18.46 -5.96 -3.56
N LEU A 379 -18.16 -6.91 -2.66
CA LEU A 379 -18.30 -6.70 -1.22
C LEU A 379 -17.36 -5.60 -0.70
N PHE A 380 -16.12 -5.53 -1.19
CA PHE A 380 -15.20 -4.45 -0.84
C PHE A 380 -15.61 -3.10 -1.45
N VAL A 381 -16.20 -3.08 -2.65
CA VAL A 381 -16.80 -1.86 -3.20
C VAL A 381 -17.96 -1.37 -2.31
N LEU A 382 -18.83 -2.27 -1.87
CA LEU A 382 -19.93 -1.93 -0.95
C LEU A 382 -19.40 -1.40 0.38
N GLU A 383 -18.39 -2.05 0.98
CA GLU A 383 -17.77 -1.58 2.22
C GLU A 383 -17.14 -0.20 2.06
N TYR A 384 -16.33 0.00 1.02
CA TYR A 384 -15.65 1.29 0.81
C TYR A 384 -16.60 2.41 0.41
N SER A 385 -17.66 2.09 -0.34
CA SER A 385 -18.69 3.08 -0.65
C SER A 385 -19.43 3.59 0.58
N SER A 386 -19.36 2.87 1.72
CA SER A 386 -19.92 3.32 3.00
C SER A 386 -19.01 4.24 3.79
N LEU A 387 -17.70 4.26 3.49
CA LEU A 387 -16.75 5.11 4.21
C LEU A 387 -16.91 6.58 3.82
N ARG A 388 -16.87 7.49 4.80
CA ARG A 388 -17.00 8.95 4.57
C ARG A 388 -15.83 9.55 3.78
N GLU A 389 -14.68 8.91 3.85
CA GLU A 389 -13.48 9.33 3.15
C GLU A 389 -12.72 8.10 2.63
N ILE A 390 -12.34 8.13 1.34
CA ILE A 390 -11.59 7.08 0.67
C ILE A 390 -10.32 7.68 0.11
N TYR A 391 -9.22 6.99 0.31
CA TYR A 391 -7.92 7.33 -0.25
C TYR A 391 -7.51 6.32 -1.32
N ASP A 392 -6.68 6.74 -2.27
CA ASP A 392 -6.21 5.90 -3.37
C ASP A 392 -5.57 4.60 -2.90
N PHE A 393 -4.88 4.60 -1.76
CA PHE A 393 -4.23 3.41 -1.22
C PHE A 393 -5.22 2.33 -0.70
N TYR A 394 -6.49 2.65 -0.43
CA TYR A 394 -7.51 1.63 -0.14
C TYR A 394 -7.81 0.75 -1.37
N LEU A 395 -7.57 1.26 -2.57
CA LEU A 395 -7.82 0.52 -3.81
C LEU A 395 -6.93 -0.73 -3.96
N VAL A 396 -5.86 -0.86 -3.17
CA VAL A 396 -5.01 -2.06 -3.12
C VAL A 396 -5.82 -3.33 -2.82
N PHE A 397 -6.87 -3.24 -2.00
CA PHE A 397 -7.76 -4.38 -1.72
C PHE A 397 -8.59 -4.79 -2.94
N LEU A 398 -9.18 -3.80 -3.62
CA LEU A 398 -9.91 -4.05 -4.86
C LEU A 398 -8.97 -4.63 -5.91
N TYR A 399 -7.78 -4.06 -5.98
CA TYR A 399 -6.75 -4.49 -6.91
C TYR A 399 -6.33 -5.94 -6.70
N PHE A 400 -6.25 -6.39 -5.45
CA PHE A 400 -5.97 -7.79 -5.12
C PHE A 400 -6.96 -8.76 -5.81
N PHE A 401 -8.27 -8.48 -5.72
CA PHE A 401 -9.29 -9.31 -6.36
C PHE A 401 -9.28 -9.18 -7.89
N MET A 402 -8.97 -8.01 -8.41
CA MET A 402 -8.90 -7.78 -9.86
C MET A 402 -7.74 -8.53 -10.51
N VAL A 403 -6.60 -8.62 -9.82
CA VAL A 403 -5.45 -9.40 -10.28
C VAL A 403 -5.81 -10.88 -10.44
N ILE A 404 -6.65 -11.43 -9.56
CA ILE A 404 -7.14 -12.81 -9.70
C ILE A 404 -7.91 -12.99 -11.01
N GLY A 405 -8.78 -12.05 -11.33
CA GLY A 405 -9.53 -12.05 -12.59
C GLY A 405 -8.64 -11.88 -13.82
N ALA A 406 -7.66 -10.97 -13.75
CA ALA A 406 -6.72 -10.74 -14.85
C ALA A 406 -5.82 -11.96 -15.11
N ALA A 407 -5.31 -12.59 -14.07
CA ALA A 407 -4.51 -13.81 -14.18
C ALA A 407 -5.31 -14.98 -14.76
N TYR A 408 -6.58 -15.11 -14.37
CA TYR A 408 -7.51 -16.07 -14.99
C TYR A 408 -7.67 -15.81 -16.49
N SER A 409 -7.82 -14.55 -16.89
CA SER A 409 -7.99 -14.16 -18.29
C SER A 409 -6.81 -14.57 -19.15
N LEU A 410 -5.62 -14.29 -18.66
CA LEU A 410 -4.40 -14.68 -19.37
C LEU A 410 -4.31 -16.19 -19.54
N LYS A 411 -4.65 -16.96 -18.51
CA LYS A 411 -4.72 -18.41 -18.63
C LYS A 411 -5.75 -18.84 -19.65
N TYR A 412 -6.95 -18.27 -19.61
CA TYR A 412 -8.04 -18.62 -20.53
C TYR A 412 -7.66 -18.32 -21.99
N ILE A 413 -7.08 -17.14 -22.27
CA ILE A 413 -6.58 -16.77 -23.59
C ILE A 413 -5.49 -17.74 -24.06
N TYR A 414 -4.60 -18.15 -23.15
CA TYR A 414 -3.52 -19.09 -23.44
C TYR A 414 -4.03 -20.50 -23.79
N GLU A 415 -5.12 -20.97 -23.17
CA GLU A 415 -5.70 -22.30 -23.35
C GLU A 415 -6.68 -22.40 -24.52
N LEU A 416 -7.07 -21.27 -25.16
CA LEU A 416 -7.99 -21.30 -26.29
C LEU A 416 -7.45 -22.17 -27.45
N PRO A 417 -8.26 -23.13 -27.98
CA PRO A 417 -7.81 -24.14 -28.93
C PRO A 417 -7.63 -23.62 -30.36
N TYR A 418 -7.67 -22.32 -30.57
CA TYR A 418 -7.55 -21.73 -31.91
C TYR A 418 -6.12 -21.79 -32.43
N LYS A 419 -5.92 -22.00 -33.77
CA LYS A 419 -4.64 -22.12 -34.49
C LYS A 419 -3.45 -21.59 -33.68
N LYS A 420 -2.75 -22.53 -33.02
CA LYS A 420 -1.77 -22.29 -31.94
C LYS A 420 -0.81 -21.09 -32.10
N GLY A 421 -0.51 -20.69 -33.35
CA GLY A 421 0.41 -19.57 -33.62
C GLY A 421 -0.20 -18.17 -33.40
N PHE A 422 -1.46 -17.97 -33.79
CA PHE A 422 -2.12 -16.66 -33.67
C PHE A 422 -2.35 -16.26 -32.22
N TRP A 423 -2.94 -17.15 -31.42
CA TRP A 423 -3.25 -16.86 -30.01
C TRP A 423 -2.01 -16.78 -29.12
N GLN A 424 -0.93 -17.52 -29.45
CA GLN A 424 0.36 -17.35 -28.81
C GLN A 424 0.92 -15.95 -29.07
N SER A 425 0.80 -15.45 -30.29
CA SER A 425 1.20 -14.08 -30.64
C SER A 425 0.34 -13.03 -29.92
N VAL A 426 -0.98 -13.24 -29.85
CA VAL A 426 -1.88 -12.36 -29.08
C VAL A 426 -1.54 -12.38 -27.60
N PHE A 427 -1.26 -13.55 -27.01
CA PHE A 427 -0.84 -13.66 -25.62
C PHE A 427 0.47 -12.92 -25.35
N ILE A 428 1.49 -13.14 -26.19
CA ILE A 428 2.78 -12.45 -26.06
C ILE A 428 2.60 -10.95 -26.24
N THR A 429 1.83 -10.52 -27.24
CA THR A 429 1.54 -9.09 -27.45
C THR A 429 0.79 -8.49 -26.26
N SER A 430 -0.19 -9.20 -25.70
CA SER A 430 -0.91 -8.77 -24.51
C SER A 430 0.00 -8.66 -23.29
N LEU A 431 0.90 -9.63 -23.08
CA LEU A 431 1.91 -9.60 -22.02
C LEU A 431 2.85 -8.40 -22.18
N ILE A 432 3.27 -8.11 -23.39
CA ILE A 432 4.12 -6.97 -23.72
C ILE A 432 3.38 -5.65 -23.48
N VAL A 433 2.14 -5.54 -23.96
CA VAL A 433 1.30 -4.37 -23.70
C VAL A 433 1.12 -4.17 -22.20
N VAL A 434 0.90 -5.23 -21.44
CA VAL A 434 0.81 -5.17 -19.98
C VAL A 434 2.13 -4.74 -19.35
N CYS A 435 3.27 -5.26 -19.80
CA CYS A 435 4.58 -4.84 -19.31
C CYS A 435 4.86 -3.35 -19.63
N LEU A 436 4.54 -2.91 -20.84
CA LEU A 436 4.66 -1.50 -21.24
C LEU A 436 3.74 -0.59 -20.41
N TRP A 437 2.57 -1.05 -20.04
CA TRP A 437 1.63 -0.33 -19.22
C TRP A 437 1.99 -0.34 -17.73
N ILE A 438 2.58 -1.38 -17.22
CA ILE A 438 3.18 -1.40 -15.88
C ILE A 438 4.37 -0.42 -15.85
N TYR A 439 5.16 -0.36 -16.90
CA TYR A 439 6.25 0.58 -17.02
C TYR A 439 5.78 2.04 -17.09
N LYS A 440 4.65 2.31 -17.74
CA LYS A 440 4.10 3.66 -17.87
C LYS A 440 3.76 4.33 -16.52
N PRO A 441 3.12 3.69 -15.54
CA PRO A 441 2.99 4.21 -14.19
C PRO A 441 4.33 4.40 -13.48
N LEU A 442 5.28 3.48 -13.65
CA LEU A 442 6.65 3.62 -13.15
C LEU A 442 7.35 4.82 -13.79
N SER A 443 7.23 5.01 -15.10
CA SER A 443 7.82 6.15 -15.81
C SER A 443 7.07 7.46 -15.59
N GLN A 444 5.78 7.44 -15.30
CA GLN A 444 4.95 8.62 -15.01
C GLN A 444 4.96 9.03 -13.55
N SER A 445 5.10 8.08 -12.62
CA SER A 445 5.41 8.40 -11.22
C SER A 445 6.84 8.95 -11.08
N MET A 446 7.67 8.63 -12.05
CA MET A 446 8.96 9.22 -12.30
C MET A 446 8.78 10.19 -13.48
N ASP A 447 8.36 11.41 -13.24
CA ASP A 447 8.34 12.46 -14.28
C ASP A 447 9.72 12.66 -14.96
N ARG A 448 10.64 11.69 -14.77
CA ARG A 448 12.03 11.73 -15.15
C ARG A 448 12.63 10.34 -15.29
N PRO A 449 13.62 10.18 -16.18
CA PRO A 449 14.37 8.95 -16.29
C PRO A 449 15.07 8.62 -14.96
N LEU A 450 15.15 7.31 -14.64
CA LEU A 450 15.77 6.73 -13.45
C LEU A 450 17.22 7.21 -13.16
N PHE A 451 17.92 7.74 -14.16
CA PHE A 451 19.35 8.00 -14.15
C PHE A 451 19.74 9.37 -14.72
N GLY A 452 18.88 10.32 -14.63
CA GLY A 452 19.10 11.65 -15.11
C GLY A 452 17.98 12.16 -16.01
N GLY A 453 17.79 13.44 -16.10
CA GLY A 453 16.79 14.05 -16.93
C GLY A 453 16.81 15.56 -16.83
N ASP A 454 16.12 16.18 -17.75
CA ASP A 454 15.95 17.62 -17.77
C ASP A 454 14.68 18.00 -17.01
N ILE A 455 14.79 18.96 -16.12
CA ILE A 455 13.65 19.60 -15.46
C ILE A 455 13.42 20.96 -16.10
N ARG A 456 12.18 21.26 -16.41
CA ARG A 456 11.78 22.65 -16.67
C ARG A 456 11.32 23.29 -15.36
N LYS A 457 12.08 24.27 -14.90
CA LYS A 457 11.71 25.14 -13.79
C LYS A 457 11.69 26.56 -14.33
N ASP A 458 10.54 27.23 -14.20
CA ASP A 458 10.34 28.63 -14.63
C ASP A 458 10.74 28.90 -16.10
N GLY A 459 10.57 27.88 -16.98
CA GLY A 459 10.95 27.97 -18.38
C GLY A 459 12.41 27.57 -18.69
N GLU A 460 13.25 27.45 -17.70
CA GLU A 460 14.64 26.99 -17.87
C GLU A 460 14.77 25.47 -17.78
N ARG A 461 15.63 24.94 -18.63
CA ARG A 461 15.95 23.51 -18.68
C ARG A 461 17.14 23.25 -17.77
N ILE A 462 16.88 22.62 -16.62
CA ILE A 462 17.94 22.22 -15.69
C ILE A 462 18.27 20.75 -15.94
N SER A 463 19.49 20.47 -16.34
CA SER A 463 19.99 19.11 -16.56
C SER A 463 20.65 18.57 -15.29
N TYR A 464 20.20 17.40 -14.84
CA TYR A 464 20.80 16.71 -13.70
C TYR A 464 21.55 15.48 -14.20
N THR A 465 22.83 15.45 -13.95
CA THR A 465 23.67 14.27 -14.11
C THR A 465 23.83 13.60 -12.75
N TYR A 466 23.31 12.39 -12.60
CA TYR A 466 23.53 11.60 -11.39
C TYR A 466 24.76 10.71 -11.60
N LYS A 467 25.64 10.67 -10.59
CA LYS A 467 26.59 9.55 -10.47
C LYS A 467 25.76 8.31 -10.19
N GLU A 468 25.78 7.34 -11.09
CA GLU A 468 25.11 6.06 -10.88
C GLU A 468 25.70 5.42 -9.62
N PRO A 469 24.90 5.21 -8.55
CA PRO A 469 25.41 4.49 -7.41
C PRO A 469 25.64 3.04 -7.83
N HIS A 470 26.84 2.53 -7.61
CA HIS A 470 27.11 1.12 -7.79
C HIS A 470 26.23 0.33 -6.83
N PHE A 471 25.58 -0.71 -7.34
CA PHE A 471 24.67 -1.60 -6.57
C PHE A 471 25.25 -2.03 -5.20
N ILE A 472 26.55 -2.39 -5.17
CA ILE A 472 27.26 -2.78 -3.94
C ILE A 472 27.35 -1.61 -2.96
N THR A 473 27.59 -0.40 -3.44
CA THR A 473 27.65 0.81 -2.62
C THR A 473 26.31 1.08 -1.96
N VAL A 474 25.21 0.98 -2.73
CA VAL A 474 23.85 1.16 -2.22
C VAL A 474 23.50 0.15 -1.13
N LEU A 475 23.81 -1.12 -1.34
CA LEU A 475 23.61 -2.16 -0.32
C LEU A 475 24.47 -1.94 0.92
N SER A 476 25.73 -1.52 0.73
CA SER A 476 26.64 -1.17 1.82
C SER A 476 26.09 -0.01 2.64
N ASP A 477 25.64 1.04 1.97
CA ASP A 477 25.12 2.24 2.64
C ASP A 477 23.79 1.98 3.34
N LEU A 478 22.94 1.15 2.74
CA LEU A 478 21.73 0.68 3.40
C LEU A 478 22.05 -0.13 4.66
N ALA A 479 23.04 -1.03 4.59
CA ALA A 479 23.51 -1.79 5.74
C ALA A 479 24.08 -0.88 6.83
N LYS A 480 24.84 0.17 6.46
CA LYS A 480 25.34 1.18 7.42
C LYS A 480 24.19 1.95 8.06
N MET A 481 23.19 2.39 7.29
CA MET A 481 22.01 3.06 7.82
C MET A 481 21.23 2.17 8.79
N LEU A 482 21.07 0.88 8.47
CA LEU A 482 20.38 -0.08 9.31
C LEU A 482 21.13 -0.37 10.61
N TYR A 483 22.43 -0.64 10.50
CA TYR A 483 23.25 -1.12 11.61
C TYR A 483 23.77 0.02 12.49
N PHE A 484 24.37 1.06 11.87
CA PHE A 484 24.98 2.16 12.60
C PHE A 484 24.04 3.35 12.84
N LYS A 485 22.83 3.32 12.27
CA LYS A 485 21.89 4.45 12.28
C LYS A 485 22.52 5.75 11.75
N ASP A 486 23.52 5.62 10.88
CA ASP A 486 24.18 6.76 10.26
C ASP A 486 23.43 7.17 8.99
N TYR A 487 22.55 8.12 9.16
CA TYR A 487 21.70 8.62 8.09
C TYR A 487 22.33 9.70 7.22
N ARG A 488 23.54 10.18 7.59
CA ARG A 488 24.27 11.19 6.79
C ARG A 488 24.62 10.64 5.41
N ILE A 489 24.84 9.34 5.32
CA ILE A 489 25.10 8.62 4.07
C ILE A 489 23.89 8.70 3.12
N ALA A 490 22.68 8.83 3.65
CA ALA A 490 21.47 8.93 2.85
C ALA A 490 21.41 10.22 2.01
N GLY A 491 22.10 11.29 2.43
CA GLY A 491 22.20 12.53 1.66
C GLY A 491 22.87 12.34 0.30
N GLU A 492 23.88 11.48 0.22
CA GLU A 492 24.57 11.17 -1.05
C GLU A 492 23.69 10.36 -2.02
N MET A 493 22.75 9.59 -1.49
CA MET A 493 21.83 8.77 -2.27
C MET A 493 20.53 9.48 -2.62
N GLU A 494 20.28 10.62 -2.03
CA GLU A 494 19.03 11.36 -2.14
C GLU A 494 18.63 11.72 -3.59
N PRO A 495 19.53 12.12 -4.50
CA PRO A 495 19.18 12.37 -5.89
C PRO A 495 18.52 11.18 -6.57
N PHE A 496 18.93 9.95 -6.21
CA PHE A 496 18.35 8.74 -6.73
C PHE A 496 16.94 8.49 -6.14
N TYR A 497 16.76 8.73 -4.85
CA TYR A 497 15.47 8.54 -4.17
C TYR A 497 14.42 9.55 -4.59
N ARG A 498 14.80 10.80 -4.89
CA ARG A 498 13.89 11.87 -5.30
C ARG A 498 13.03 11.52 -6.52
N HIS A 499 13.47 10.59 -7.36
CA HIS A 499 12.75 10.20 -8.57
C HIS A 499 11.62 9.22 -8.33
N TYR A 500 11.70 8.42 -7.25
CA TYR A 500 10.71 7.39 -6.93
C TYR A 500 9.60 7.87 -6.01
N ILE A 501 9.56 9.17 -5.72
CA ILE A 501 8.88 9.66 -4.55
C ILE A 501 7.77 10.64 -4.91
N TRP A 502 6.64 10.43 -4.27
CA TRP A 502 5.49 11.29 -4.33
C TRP A 502 5.72 12.62 -3.62
N ASN A 503 5.11 13.66 -4.18
CA ASN A 503 4.97 15.08 -3.88
C ASN A 503 4.92 15.59 -2.41
N LYS A 504 5.28 14.81 -1.38
CA LYS A 504 5.17 15.22 0.04
C LYS A 504 6.42 14.90 0.85
N ASN A 505 7.55 14.86 0.19
CA ASN A 505 8.76 14.35 0.82
C ASN A 505 9.70 15.46 1.22
N LEU A 506 10.28 15.29 2.40
CA LEU A 506 11.46 16.01 2.83
C LEU A 506 12.70 15.21 2.40
N SER A 507 13.77 15.90 2.09
CA SER A 507 15.06 15.27 1.96
C SER A 507 15.52 14.70 3.31
N PHE A 508 16.29 13.63 3.28
CA PHE A 508 16.93 13.12 4.49
C PHE A 508 17.78 14.21 5.16
N GLU A 509 18.58 14.92 4.37
CA GLU A 509 19.40 16.03 4.84
C GLU A 509 18.57 17.05 5.61
N LYS A 510 17.44 17.48 5.03
CA LYS A 510 16.61 18.52 5.65
C LYS A 510 15.92 18.03 6.91
N VAL A 511 15.43 16.81 6.94
CA VAL A 511 14.81 16.23 8.15
C VAL A 511 15.83 16.14 9.29
N PHE A 512 17.06 15.73 8.99
CA PHE A 512 18.12 15.66 10.00
C PHE A 512 18.59 17.04 10.44
N GLU A 513 18.67 18.02 9.52
CA GLU A 513 18.97 19.40 9.86
C GLU A 513 17.96 19.94 10.89
N ILE A 514 16.65 19.70 10.66
CA ILE A 514 15.60 20.11 11.58
C ILE A 514 15.74 19.39 12.93
N ALA A 515 15.93 18.07 12.91
CA ALA A 515 16.04 17.27 14.12
C ALA A 515 17.29 17.61 14.95
N ASP A 516 18.41 17.86 14.32
CA ASP A 516 19.66 18.29 14.97
C ASP A 516 19.52 19.70 15.56
N TYR A 517 18.86 20.61 14.84
CA TYR A 517 18.58 21.93 15.39
C TYR A 517 17.72 21.82 16.67
N VAL A 518 16.66 21.03 16.63
CA VAL A 518 15.79 20.80 17.80
C VAL A 518 16.60 20.17 18.94
N ARG A 519 17.42 19.15 18.65
CA ARG A 519 18.24 18.46 19.66
C ARG A 519 19.21 19.42 20.37
N ASN A 520 19.88 20.26 19.58
CA ASN A 520 20.93 21.16 20.07
C ASN A 520 20.36 22.40 20.80
N ASN A 521 19.10 22.77 20.52
CA ASN A 521 18.46 23.97 21.09
C ASN A 521 17.32 23.66 22.06
N SER A 522 17.24 22.42 22.55
CA SER A 522 16.30 22.00 23.60
C SER A 522 16.95 21.05 24.58
N LYS A 523 16.46 21.05 25.82
CA LYS A 523 16.83 20.09 26.88
C LYS A 523 16.10 18.76 26.70
N GLU A 524 16.60 17.69 27.32
CA GLU A 524 15.98 16.36 27.22
C GLU A 524 14.56 16.29 27.81
N ASN A 525 14.29 17.11 28.84
CA ASN A 525 12.99 17.18 29.49
C ASN A 525 12.01 18.17 28.81
N GLU A 526 12.46 18.90 27.80
CA GLU A 526 11.60 19.76 27.00
C GLU A 526 10.92 18.98 25.89
N THR A 527 9.71 19.43 25.54
CA THR A 527 8.86 18.75 24.58
C THR A 527 8.71 19.56 23.29
N ILE A 528 8.21 18.89 22.25
CA ILE A 528 7.82 19.54 21.01
C ILE A 528 6.34 19.22 20.72
N ALA A 529 5.68 20.08 19.96
CA ALA A 529 4.31 19.87 19.49
C ALA A 529 4.17 20.38 18.06
N GLY A 530 3.01 20.24 17.44
CA GLY A 530 2.72 20.86 16.15
C GLY A 530 2.10 19.93 15.13
N ALA A 531 2.48 20.11 13.87
CA ALA A 531 1.91 19.39 12.73
C ALA A 531 2.17 17.89 12.78
N SER A 532 1.11 17.09 12.87
CA SER A 532 1.18 15.63 12.98
C SER A 532 1.94 14.93 11.85
N THR A 533 2.03 15.56 10.69
CA THR A 533 2.76 15.01 9.52
C THR A 533 4.27 15.17 9.60
N ILE A 534 4.81 16.00 10.52
CA ILE A 534 6.24 16.26 10.63
C ILE A 534 6.75 16.25 12.08
N ALA A 535 6.01 16.85 13.04
CA ALA A 535 6.47 16.94 14.42
C ALA A 535 6.81 15.58 15.06
N PRO A 536 6.03 14.48 14.84
CA PRO A 536 6.37 13.17 15.38
C PRO A 536 7.71 12.61 14.83
N LEU A 537 8.02 12.84 13.56
CA LEU A 537 9.30 12.41 12.98
C LEU A 537 10.48 13.21 13.56
N VAL A 538 10.31 14.53 13.68
CA VAL A 538 11.32 15.38 14.31
C VAL A 538 11.53 14.96 15.77
N ALA A 539 10.46 14.64 16.51
CA ALA A 539 10.54 14.13 17.87
C ALA A 539 11.37 12.85 17.97
N LEU A 540 11.09 11.87 17.12
CA LEU A 540 11.82 10.60 17.06
C LEU A 540 13.31 10.80 16.76
N LEU A 541 13.63 11.63 15.77
CA LEU A 541 15.01 11.85 15.32
C LEU A 541 15.80 12.75 16.26
N SER A 542 15.16 13.71 16.94
CA SER A 542 15.80 14.58 17.93
C SER A 542 15.86 13.96 19.33
N ASN A 543 15.23 12.79 19.54
CA ASN A 543 15.04 12.17 20.85
C ASN A 543 14.32 13.11 21.84
N ARG A 544 13.24 13.73 21.36
CA ARG A 544 12.33 14.56 22.19
C ARG A 544 10.95 13.93 22.24
N ARG A 545 10.15 14.29 23.25
CA ARG A 545 8.77 13.83 23.37
C ARG A 545 7.81 14.81 22.70
N ILE A 546 6.69 14.28 22.21
CA ILE A 546 5.53 15.10 21.85
C ILE A 546 4.82 15.52 23.16
N ALA A 547 4.54 16.81 23.28
CA ALA A 547 3.89 17.39 24.45
C ALA A 547 2.54 16.71 24.69
N SER A 548 2.34 16.28 25.95
CA SER A 548 1.12 15.61 26.44
C SER A 548 0.65 14.42 25.60
N GLU A 549 1.54 13.83 24.81
CA GLU A 549 1.24 12.74 23.85
C GLU A 549 0.10 13.08 22.86
N GLU A 550 -0.09 14.39 22.57
CA GLU A 550 -1.05 14.86 21.56
C GLU A 550 -0.45 14.76 20.15
N ILE A 551 -0.30 13.53 19.68
CA ILE A 551 0.45 13.16 18.48
C ILE A 551 -0.35 13.46 17.20
N ASP A 552 -1.65 13.08 17.19
CA ASP A 552 -2.52 13.26 16.04
C ASP A 552 -3.21 14.63 16.09
N THR A 553 -2.62 15.58 15.39
CA THR A 553 -3.16 16.93 15.19
C THR A 553 -3.75 17.12 13.79
N ASN A 554 -4.30 16.05 13.21
CA ASN A 554 -4.96 16.12 11.92
C ASN A 554 -6.19 17.04 12.00
N ALA A 555 -6.38 17.89 10.99
CA ALA A 555 -7.53 18.79 10.88
C ALA A 555 -8.89 18.12 11.11
N LYS A 556 -9.00 16.84 10.78
CA LYS A 556 -10.24 16.05 10.96
C LYS A 556 -10.59 15.84 12.42
N ARG A 557 -9.60 15.69 13.30
CA ARG A 557 -9.79 15.50 14.73
C ARG A 557 -10.37 16.78 15.36
N PHE A 558 -9.90 17.94 14.92
CA PHE A 558 -10.46 19.24 15.35
C PHE A 558 -11.87 19.48 14.76
N LYS A 559 -12.02 19.30 13.45
CA LYS A 559 -13.30 19.49 12.77
C LYS A 559 -14.41 18.53 13.21
N SER A 560 -14.06 17.36 13.72
CA SER A 560 -15.02 16.40 14.31
C SER A 560 -15.46 16.76 15.74
N GLY A 561 -14.87 17.79 16.35
CA GLY A 561 -15.11 18.19 17.74
C GLY A 561 -14.47 17.29 18.80
N LEU A 562 -13.65 16.30 18.39
CA LEU A 562 -12.96 15.41 19.33
C LEU A 562 -11.78 16.08 20.03
N LEU A 563 -11.25 17.15 19.46
CA LEU A 563 -10.20 17.95 20.03
C LEU A 563 -10.51 19.43 19.76
N SER A 564 -10.62 20.24 20.79
CA SER A 564 -10.71 21.69 20.64
C SER A 564 -9.32 22.31 20.68
N ASP A 565 -9.18 23.46 20.04
CA ASP A 565 -7.91 24.18 19.99
C ASP A 565 -7.46 24.62 21.37
N GLU A 566 -8.36 25.19 22.14
CA GLU A 566 -8.08 25.64 23.51
C GLU A 566 -7.59 24.47 24.37
N PHE A 567 -8.28 23.35 24.34
CA PHE A 567 -7.88 22.15 25.10
C PHE A 567 -6.50 21.63 24.66
N TYR A 568 -6.25 21.58 23.34
CA TYR A 568 -4.97 21.17 22.79
C TYR A 568 -3.83 22.07 23.26
N PHE A 569 -3.93 23.38 23.00
CA PHE A 569 -2.87 24.31 23.35
C PHE A 569 -2.65 24.39 24.85
N ARG A 570 -3.71 24.38 25.66
CA ARG A 570 -3.59 24.37 27.13
C ARG A 570 -2.78 23.17 27.63
N ARG A 571 -2.99 21.99 27.06
CA ARG A 571 -2.26 20.78 27.43
C ARG A 571 -0.81 20.81 26.95
N VAL A 572 -0.56 21.13 25.69
CA VAL A 572 0.80 21.08 25.14
C VAL A 572 1.69 22.15 25.75
N CYS A 573 1.15 23.33 26.03
CA CYS A 573 1.89 24.41 26.68
C CYS A 573 2.20 24.13 28.16
N ALA A 574 1.34 23.36 28.84
CA ALA A 574 1.60 22.93 30.23
C ALA A 574 2.70 21.84 30.34
N ASP A 575 3.11 21.20 29.25
CA ASP A 575 4.09 20.11 29.25
C ASP A 575 5.48 20.55 28.77
N ASN A 576 5.98 21.67 29.32
CA ASN A 576 7.33 22.19 29.07
C ASN A 576 7.68 22.31 27.58
N LEU A 577 6.76 22.90 26.79
CA LEU A 577 6.88 23.04 25.35
C LEU A 577 8.04 23.96 24.97
N ARG A 578 9.02 23.44 24.22
CA ARG A 578 10.15 24.22 23.69
C ARG A 578 9.91 24.65 22.25
N PHE A 579 9.45 23.73 21.39
CA PHE A 579 9.21 24.02 19.99
C PHE A 579 7.83 23.60 19.52
N PHE A 580 7.20 24.49 18.77
CA PHE A 580 5.99 24.21 18.02
C PHE A 580 6.34 24.13 16.53
N VAL A 581 6.19 22.94 15.94
CA VAL A 581 6.63 22.61 14.56
C VAL A 581 5.47 22.76 13.61
N ILE A 582 5.57 23.66 12.64
CA ILE A 582 4.53 23.89 11.64
C ILE A 582 5.12 23.62 10.25
N SER A 583 4.40 22.87 9.42
CA SER A 583 4.66 22.86 7.98
C SER A 583 3.65 23.74 7.24
N ALA A 584 4.03 24.31 6.11
CA ALA A 584 3.17 25.19 5.32
C ALA A 584 1.83 24.57 4.88
N ARG A 585 1.70 23.24 4.99
CA ARG A 585 0.49 22.47 4.65
C ARG A 585 -0.21 21.87 5.87
N SER A 586 0.18 22.26 7.08
CA SER A 586 -0.43 21.72 8.31
C SER A 586 -1.73 22.46 8.67
N TYR A 587 -2.48 21.84 9.59
CA TYR A 587 -3.68 22.43 10.16
C TYR A 587 -3.43 23.80 10.78
N PHE A 588 -2.25 24.01 11.34
CA PHE A 588 -1.83 25.25 12.01
C PHE A 588 -1.22 26.29 11.06
N SER A 589 -1.12 26.00 9.75
CA SER A 589 -0.59 26.97 8.79
C SER A 589 -1.58 28.10 8.53
N GLU A 590 -1.10 29.22 8.02
CA GLU A 590 -1.90 30.41 7.70
C GLU A 590 -3.08 30.18 6.75
N ARG A 591 -3.09 29.06 6.03
CA ARG A 591 -4.17 28.67 5.13
C ARG A 591 -5.42 28.16 5.84
N TYR A 592 -5.34 27.89 7.15
CA TYR A 592 -6.47 27.42 7.96
C TYR A 592 -6.82 28.51 8.97
N VAL A 593 -7.85 29.28 8.61
CA VAL A 593 -8.39 30.38 9.44
C VAL A 593 -8.82 29.86 10.82
N GLY A 594 -8.41 30.54 11.86
CA GLY A 594 -8.84 30.29 13.25
C GLY A 594 -7.73 29.88 14.21
N HIS A 595 -6.65 29.24 13.74
CA HIS A 595 -5.52 28.83 14.60
C HIS A 595 -4.27 29.70 14.43
N SER A 596 -4.17 30.38 13.28
CA SER A 596 -3.06 31.28 12.99
C SER A 596 -2.94 32.44 13.97
N ASP A 597 -4.08 32.95 14.46
CA ASP A 597 -4.08 34.10 15.38
C ASP A 597 -3.51 33.73 16.75
N PHE A 598 -3.91 32.58 17.29
CA PHE A 598 -3.33 32.10 18.56
C PHE A 598 -1.83 31.86 18.43
N VAL A 599 -1.40 31.20 17.35
CA VAL A 599 0.03 30.93 17.11
C VAL A 599 0.82 32.24 16.93
N ARG A 600 0.29 33.21 16.20
CA ARG A 600 0.92 34.55 16.04
C ARG A 600 1.05 35.29 17.34
N ASN A 601 0.06 35.23 18.22
CA ASN A 601 0.03 35.99 19.48
C ASN A 601 0.78 35.32 20.62
N SER A 602 0.93 33.98 20.55
CA SER A 602 1.50 33.19 21.65
C SER A 602 2.88 32.63 21.37
N PHE A 603 3.32 32.69 20.09
CA PHE A 603 4.57 32.08 19.64
C PHE A 603 5.37 33.06 18.76
N ILE A 604 6.70 32.93 18.81
CA ILE A 604 7.61 33.64 17.91
C ILE A 604 8.34 32.61 17.03
N GLN A 605 8.46 32.90 15.75
CA GLN A 605 9.26 32.07 14.84
C GLN A 605 10.73 32.19 15.19
N GLU A 606 11.36 31.06 15.50
CA GLU A 606 12.79 30.99 15.83
C GLU A 606 13.63 30.58 14.64
N LYS A 607 13.14 29.62 13.83
CA LYS A 607 13.88 29.12 12.66
C LYS A 607 12.92 28.67 11.56
N GLY A 608 13.29 28.93 10.31
CA GLY A 608 12.63 28.40 9.13
C GLY A 608 13.57 27.50 8.35
N PHE A 609 13.04 26.44 7.77
CA PHE A 609 13.73 25.51 6.88
C PHE A 609 12.94 25.42 5.57
N SER A 610 13.64 25.50 4.45
CA SER A 610 13.03 25.34 3.14
C SER A 610 13.71 24.18 2.41
N ASP A 611 12.91 23.24 1.95
CA ASP A 611 13.36 22.15 1.10
C ASP A 611 12.85 22.38 -0.32
N VAL A 612 13.72 22.89 -1.16
CA VAL A 612 13.48 23.06 -2.60
C VAL A 612 13.80 21.73 -3.27
N SER A 613 12.93 20.73 -3.08
CA SER A 613 13.08 19.51 -3.85
C SER A 613 12.78 19.81 -5.32
N ALA A 614 13.58 19.24 -6.21
CA ALA A 614 13.45 19.43 -7.66
C ALA A 614 12.09 18.97 -8.23
N GLN A 615 11.24 18.33 -7.42
CA GLN A 615 9.92 17.86 -7.80
C GLN A 615 8.77 18.78 -7.40
N HIS A 616 9.02 19.79 -6.55
CA HIS A 616 8.00 20.72 -6.10
C HIS A 616 8.17 22.07 -6.79
N LEU A 617 7.13 22.49 -7.48
CA LEU A 617 7.00 23.88 -7.93
C LEU A 617 6.91 24.86 -6.75
N THR A 618 6.63 24.34 -5.54
CA THR A 618 6.64 25.11 -4.29
C THR A 618 7.52 24.41 -3.27
N PRO A 619 8.47 25.10 -2.64
CA PRO A 619 9.31 24.55 -1.59
C PRO A 619 8.42 24.04 -0.43
N LEU A 620 8.83 22.93 0.18
CA LEU A 620 8.23 22.50 1.43
C LEU A 620 8.89 23.28 2.57
N GLU A 621 8.12 24.11 3.23
CA GLU A 621 8.61 24.95 4.32
C GLU A 621 8.19 24.33 5.66
N VAL A 622 9.14 24.27 6.58
CA VAL A 622 8.94 23.87 7.98
C VAL A 622 9.46 24.99 8.86
N TYR A 623 8.63 25.40 9.80
CA TYR A 623 8.93 26.47 10.74
C TYR A 623 8.93 25.93 12.16
N LEU A 624 9.92 26.36 12.94
CA LEU A 624 10.00 26.16 14.38
C LEU A 624 9.62 27.46 15.09
N PHE A 625 8.62 27.36 15.92
CA PHE A 625 8.17 28.45 16.79
C PHE A 625 8.50 28.11 18.24
N ARG A 626 8.82 29.10 19.05
CA ARG A 626 8.91 28.96 20.49
C ARG A 626 7.81 29.74 21.17
N PRO A 627 7.32 29.29 22.34
CA PRO A 627 6.37 30.06 23.15
C PRO A 627 6.97 31.40 23.55
N LEU A 628 6.16 32.45 23.51
CA LEU A 628 6.53 33.76 24.06
C LEU A 628 6.50 33.77 25.60
N TYR A 629 5.63 32.93 26.17
CA TYR A 629 5.45 32.76 27.62
C TYR A 629 5.51 31.25 27.94
N PRO A 630 5.97 30.87 29.17
CA PRO A 630 6.10 29.45 29.55
C PRO A 630 4.81 28.64 29.42
N ASP A 631 3.66 29.27 29.65
CA ASP A 631 2.32 28.69 29.57
C ASP A 631 1.56 29.10 28.30
N CYS A 632 2.27 29.62 27.28
CA CYS A 632 1.71 30.18 26.05
C CYS A 632 0.66 31.27 26.29
N GLY A 633 0.68 31.93 27.44
CA GLY A 633 -0.25 33.02 27.81
C GLY A 633 -1.60 32.55 28.35
N PHE A 634 -1.76 31.28 28.74
CA PHE A 634 -3.01 30.76 29.32
C PHE A 634 -3.20 31.11 30.81
N SER A 635 -2.17 31.59 31.51
CA SER A 635 -2.27 32.03 32.93
C SER A 635 -2.79 33.46 33.09
N LYS A 636 -3.10 34.11 32.00
CA LYS A 636 -3.73 35.44 31.98
C LYS A 636 -5.18 35.28 31.50
#